data_fdd8ec9a4b9df6f6dcb6e8fe86753704
#
_entry.id   fdd8ec9a4b9df6f6dcb6e8fe86753704
#
_cell.length_a   1.000
_cell.length_b   1.000
_cell.length_c   1.000
_cell.angle_alpha   90.00
_cell.angle_beta   90.00
_cell.angle_gamma   90.00
#
_symmetry.space_group_name_H-M   'P 1'
#
loop_
_entity.id
_entity.type
_entity.pdbx_description
1 polymer ?
#
loop_
_entity_poly.entity_id
_entity_poly.type
_entity_poly.pdbx_seq_one_letter_code
_entity_poly.pdbx_strand_id
1 'polypeptide(L)'
;MARKLILCDCEGSQNVDADAISRACKLTCSSVFTNLCTSQIDLAAKELAQGDVIIACQQERQTFEDLAEEINVDSPGFLDLRDRAGWGEGDTSAKMSALAAEAILTMPLRKSVDVISEGTCLIIGGTAAIDAANELCDLLAVTVLLDDPNLLPFDRKFDCVVGA
;
A
#
# COMPACT_ATOMS: atom_id res chain seq x y z
N MET A 1 -1.77 8.07 -23.16
CA MET A 1 -2.78 9.13 -22.88
C MET A 1 -2.43 9.79 -21.55
N ALA A 2 -2.85 11.03 -21.34
CA ALA A 2 -2.62 11.67 -20.05
C ALA A 2 -3.56 11.02 -19.01
N ARG A 3 -3.04 10.63 -17.87
CA ARG A 3 -3.78 10.04 -16.75
C ARG A 3 -4.80 11.06 -16.19
N LYS A 4 -6.05 10.63 -15.96
CA LYS A 4 -7.13 11.46 -15.41
C LYS A 4 -7.36 11.12 -13.94
N LEU A 5 -7.57 12.15 -13.11
CA LEU A 5 -7.92 11.97 -11.69
C LEU A 5 -9.44 12.12 -11.51
N ILE A 6 -10.08 11.09 -10.98
CA ILE A 6 -11.50 11.07 -10.66
C ILE A 6 -11.69 11.41 -9.19
N LEU A 7 -12.42 12.48 -8.93
CA LEU A 7 -12.58 13.06 -7.60
C LEU A 7 -13.96 12.79 -7.03
N CYS A 8 -14.03 12.49 -5.73
CA CYS A 8 -15.27 12.33 -4.98
C CYS A 8 -15.14 13.01 -3.61
N ASP A 9 -16.18 13.72 -3.17
CA ASP A 9 -16.22 14.35 -1.84
C ASP A 9 -16.73 13.43 -0.72
N CYS A 10 -17.07 12.18 -1.10
CA CYS A 10 -17.51 11.15 -0.16
C CYS A 10 -18.70 11.61 0.71
N GLU A 11 -19.83 11.86 0.07
CA GLU A 11 -21.07 12.39 0.71
C GLU A 11 -20.89 13.76 1.38
N GLY A 12 -20.00 14.58 0.82
CA GLY A 12 -19.70 15.90 1.38
C GLY A 12 -18.85 15.86 2.66
N SER A 13 -18.25 14.71 2.98
CA SER A 13 -17.43 14.55 4.18
C SER A 13 -16.05 15.21 4.06
N GLN A 14 -15.64 15.58 2.84
CA GLN A 14 -14.39 16.27 2.57
C GLN A 14 -14.58 17.40 1.55
N ASN A 15 -13.81 18.46 1.69
CA ASN A 15 -13.82 19.58 0.74
C ASN A 15 -12.72 19.37 -0.31
N VAL A 16 -13.11 19.12 -1.56
CA VAL A 16 -12.19 18.83 -2.66
C VAL A 16 -12.20 19.97 -3.66
N ASP A 17 -11.09 20.69 -3.82
CA ASP A 17 -10.89 21.70 -4.85
C ASP A 17 -10.23 21.08 -6.09
N ALA A 18 -11.06 20.67 -7.06
CA ALA A 18 -10.59 20.06 -8.31
C ALA A 18 -9.71 21.02 -9.13
N ASP A 19 -10.01 22.31 -9.11
CA ASP A 19 -9.26 23.32 -9.86
C ASP A 19 -7.88 23.54 -9.25
N ALA A 20 -7.77 23.58 -7.92
CA ALA A 20 -6.48 23.69 -7.23
C ALA A 20 -5.59 22.48 -7.54
N ILE A 21 -6.14 21.26 -7.46
CA ILE A 21 -5.41 20.01 -7.77
C ILE A 21 -4.97 20.02 -9.25
N SER A 22 -5.89 20.31 -10.16
CA SER A 22 -5.62 20.34 -11.60
C SER A 22 -4.49 21.30 -11.95
N ARG A 23 -4.54 22.53 -11.41
CA ARG A 23 -3.50 23.56 -11.64
C ARG A 23 -2.14 23.15 -11.07
N ALA A 24 -2.13 22.61 -9.84
CA ALA A 24 -0.90 22.26 -9.14
C ALA A 24 -0.18 21.07 -9.80
N CYS A 25 -0.92 20.06 -10.24
CA CYS A 25 -0.38 18.80 -10.77
C CYS A 25 -0.33 18.77 -12.30
N LYS A 26 -0.92 19.73 -12.99
CA LYS A 26 -1.14 19.73 -14.45
C LYS A 26 -1.88 18.46 -14.91
N LEU A 27 -2.82 18.00 -14.08
CA LEU A 27 -3.66 16.83 -14.31
C LEU A 27 -5.04 17.24 -14.82
N THR A 28 -5.62 16.39 -15.66
CA THR A 28 -7.05 16.46 -15.95
C THR A 28 -7.81 15.86 -14.78
N CYS A 29 -8.64 16.64 -14.12
CA CYS A 29 -9.54 16.18 -13.08
C CYS A 29 -10.98 16.05 -13.62
N SER A 30 -11.76 15.13 -13.04
CA SER A 30 -13.22 15.13 -13.23
C SER A 30 -13.86 16.30 -12.48
N SER A 31 -15.17 16.51 -12.70
CA SER A 31 -15.99 17.17 -11.68
C SER A 31 -15.92 16.39 -10.36
N VAL A 32 -16.17 17.05 -9.24
CA VAL A 32 -16.23 16.36 -7.95
C VAL A 32 -17.56 15.61 -7.86
N PHE A 33 -17.50 14.28 -7.74
CA PHE A 33 -18.65 13.43 -7.48
C PHE A 33 -18.93 13.36 -5.98
N THR A 34 -20.13 12.92 -5.59
CA THR A 34 -20.54 12.84 -4.17
C THR A 34 -20.67 11.40 -3.68
N ASN A 35 -21.25 10.52 -4.50
CA ASN A 35 -21.55 9.13 -4.15
C ASN A 35 -21.05 8.17 -5.24
N LEU A 36 -19.78 8.28 -5.63
CA LEU A 36 -19.23 7.60 -6.81
C LEU A 36 -19.25 6.07 -6.69
N CYS A 37 -19.06 5.55 -5.48
CA CYS A 37 -19.07 4.10 -5.20
C CYS A 37 -20.45 3.49 -5.01
N THR A 38 -21.52 4.31 -4.99
CA THR A 38 -22.90 3.86 -4.76
C THR A 38 -23.84 4.38 -5.84
N SER A 39 -24.59 5.45 -5.57
CA SER A 39 -25.64 5.95 -6.48
C SER A 39 -25.10 6.53 -7.80
N GLN A 40 -23.81 6.82 -7.89
CA GLN A 40 -23.15 7.35 -9.09
C GLN A 40 -22.22 6.32 -9.76
N ILE A 41 -22.39 5.03 -9.47
CA ILE A 41 -21.52 3.96 -9.98
C ILE A 41 -21.49 3.91 -11.52
N ASP A 42 -22.61 4.22 -12.19
CA ASP A 42 -22.68 4.34 -13.64
C ASP A 42 -21.79 5.45 -14.21
N LEU A 43 -21.56 6.52 -13.42
CA LEU A 43 -20.65 7.59 -13.80
C LEU A 43 -19.18 7.13 -13.61
N ALA A 44 -18.90 6.35 -12.58
CA ALA A 44 -17.59 5.72 -12.41
C ALA A 44 -17.27 4.81 -13.61
N ALA A 45 -18.20 3.98 -14.05
CA ALA A 45 -18.03 3.12 -15.23
C ALA A 45 -17.71 3.93 -16.50
N LYS A 46 -18.40 5.06 -16.72
CA LYS A 46 -18.14 5.94 -17.85
C LYS A 46 -16.75 6.59 -17.79
N GLU A 47 -16.29 6.95 -16.61
CA GLU A 47 -14.96 7.51 -16.42
C GLU A 47 -13.86 6.45 -16.62
N LEU A 48 -14.04 5.24 -16.07
CA LEU A 48 -13.13 4.10 -16.27
C LEU A 48 -12.98 3.73 -17.75
N ALA A 49 -14.08 3.76 -18.53
CA ALA A 49 -14.06 3.46 -19.95
C ALA A 49 -13.26 4.47 -20.79
N GLN A 50 -12.86 5.62 -20.25
CA GLN A 50 -12.06 6.62 -20.98
C GLN A 50 -10.56 6.29 -21.01
N GLY A 51 -10.08 5.34 -20.21
CA GLY A 51 -8.69 4.88 -20.24
C GLY A 51 -7.96 5.00 -18.91
N ASP A 52 -6.67 5.36 -18.93
CA ASP A 52 -5.81 5.41 -17.71
C ASP A 52 -6.30 6.46 -16.71
N VAL A 53 -6.90 5.99 -15.61
CA VAL A 53 -7.47 6.82 -14.57
C VAL A 53 -6.94 6.48 -13.18
N ILE A 54 -6.96 7.48 -12.30
CA ILE A 54 -6.77 7.30 -10.86
C ILE A 54 -8.06 7.72 -10.17
N ILE A 55 -8.59 6.88 -9.28
CA ILE A 55 -9.75 7.21 -8.45
C ILE A 55 -9.27 7.69 -7.08
N ALA A 56 -9.72 8.87 -6.66
CA ALA A 56 -9.41 9.45 -5.36
C ALA A 56 -10.26 8.81 -4.24
N CYS A 57 -10.21 7.48 -4.16
CA CYS A 57 -10.89 6.68 -3.14
C CYS A 57 -10.10 5.39 -2.90
N GLN A 58 -9.54 5.23 -1.72
CA GLN A 58 -8.86 3.99 -1.32
C GLN A 58 -9.81 3.03 -0.60
N GLN A 59 -10.84 3.55 0.06
CA GLN A 59 -11.73 2.78 0.91
C GLN A 59 -12.57 1.77 0.10
N GLU A 60 -13.13 2.21 -1.02
CA GLU A 60 -13.98 1.39 -1.89
C GLU A 60 -13.22 0.86 -3.11
N ARG A 61 -11.93 0.61 -2.92
CA ARG A 61 -11.04 0.13 -3.99
C ARG A 61 -11.59 -1.13 -4.67
N GLN A 62 -12.03 -2.12 -3.88
CA GLN A 62 -12.55 -3.37 -4.41
C GLN A 62 -13.76 -3.16 -5.32
N THR A 63 -14.68 -2.28 -4.92
CA THR A 63 -15.87 -1.94 -5.72
C THR A 63 -15.49 -1.43 -7.12
N PHE A 64 -14.43 -0.62 -7.22
CA PHE A 64 -14.00 -0.07 -8.51
C PHE A 64 -13.15 -1.06 -9.30
N GLU A 65 -12.42 -1.96 -8.65
CA GLU A 65 -11.71 -3.07 -9.31
C GLU A 65 -12.71 -4.05 -9.91
N ASP A 66 -13.75 -4.44 -9.17
CA ASP A 66 -14.81 -5.32 -9.64
C ASP A 66 -15.59 -4.68 -10.80
N LEU A 67 -15.87 -3.37 -10.72
CA LEU A 67 -16.51 -2.63 -11.81
C LEU A 67 -15.65 -2.59 -13.07
N ALA A 68 -14.34 -2.38 -12.94
CA ALA A 68 -13.42 -2.37 -14.07
C ALA A 68 -13.37 -3.75 -14.76
N GLU A 69 -13.38 -4.83 -13.96
CA GLU A 69 -13.46 -6.20 -14.48
C GLU A 69 -14.79 -6.44 -15.21
N GLU A 70 -15.93 -6.01 -14.64
CA GLU A 70 -17.25 -6.15 -15.24
C GLU A 70 -17.36 -5.47 -16.61
N ILE A 71 -16.79 -4.26 -16.75
CA ILE A 71 -16.80 -3.53 -18.04
C ILE A 71 -15.59 -3.85 -18.92
N ASN A 72 -14.74 -4.80 -18.51
CA ASN A 72 -13.58 -5.28 -19.24
C ASN A 72 -12.57 -4.18 -19.63
N VAL A 73 -12.20 -3.37 -18.61
CA VAL A 73 -11.13 -2.36 -18.71
C VAL A 73 -10.03 -2.63 -17.69
N ASP A 74 -8.88 -1.99 -17.88
CA ASP A 74 -7.77 -2.11 -16.92
C ASP A 74 -8.18 -1.55 -15.54
N SER A 75 -7.68 -2.18 -14.47
CA SER A 75 -7.89 -1.71 -13.11
C SER A 75 -7.34 -0.29 -12.93
N PRO A 76 -8.10 0.64 -12.33
CA PRO A 76 -7.65 2.01 -12.11
C PRO A 76 -6.53 2.08 -11.07
N GLY A 77 -5.78 3.19 -11.09
CA GLY A 77 -4.97 3.58 -9.95
C GLY A 77 -5.84 4.11 -8.81
N PHE A 78 -5.30 4.12 -7.59
CA PHE A 78 -6.02 4.62 -6.42
C PHE A 78 -5.22 5.67 -5.67
N LEU A 79 -5.93 6.63 -5.09
CA LEU A 79 -5.37 7.71 -4.29
C LEU A 79 -6.22 7.91 -3.05
N ASP A 80 -5.60 7.84 -1.88
CA ASP A 80 -6.25 8.15 -0.62
C ASP A 80 -6.19 9.65 -0.32
N LEU A 81 -7.23 10.38 -0.70
CA LEU A 81 -7.38 11.79 -0.33
C LEU A 81 -8.07 11.95 1.01
N ARG A 82 -9.13 11.16 1.27
CA ARG A 82 -9.98 11.33 2.44
C ARG A 82 -9.21 11.11 3.74
N ASP A 83 -8.60 9.94 3.90
CA ASP A 83 -7.97 9.59 5.16
C ASP A 83 -6.63 10.30 5.37
N ARG A 84 -5.92 10.64 4.28
CA ARG A 84 -4.65 11.34 4.34
C ARG A 84 -4.77 12.88 4.41
N ALA A 85 -5.87 13.47 3.91
CA ALA A 85 -6.05 14.92 3.86
C ALA A 85 -7.46 15.41 4.18
N GLY A 86 -8.51 14.63 3.88
CA GLY A 86 -9.91 15.08 3.96
C GLY A 86 -10.42 15.38 5.38
N TRP A 87 -9.82 14.78 6.39
CA TRP A 87 -10.17 15.01 7.80
C TRP A 87 -9.50 16.23 8.44
N GLY A 88 -8.69 16.98 7.68
CA GLY A 88 -8.03 18.17 8.16
C GLY A 88 -9.01 19.33 8.34
N GLU A 89 -8.78 20.17 9.37
CA GLU A 89 -9.50 21.43 9.52
C GLU A 89 -8.95 22.49 8.53
N GLY A 90 -9.85 23.31 7.99
CA GLY A 90 -9.50 24.40 7.08
C GLY A 90 -9.25 23.98 5.63
N ASP A 91 -8.41 24.75 4.93
CA ASP A 91 -8.07 24.49 3.53
C ASP A 91 -7.00 23.38 3.40
N THR A 92 -7.42 22.22 2.91
CA THR A 92 -6.57 21.07 2.67
C THR A 92 -6.09 20.92 1.23
N SER A 93 -6.41 21.89 0.34
CA SER A 93 -6.14 21.81 -1.10
C SER A 93 -4.66 21.62 -1.44
N ALA A 94 -3.75 22.24 -0.71
CA ALA A 94 -2.32 22.08 -0.90
C ALA A 94 -1.86 20.65 -0.60
N LYS A 95 -2.37 20.05 0.49
CA LYS A 95 -2.06 18.67 0.86
C LYS A 95 -2.64 17.66 -0.12
N MET A 96 -3.90 17.86 -0.54
CA MET A 96 -4.55 17.03 -1.57
C MET A 96 -3.79 17.10 -2.91
N SER A 97 -3.33 18.29 -3.30
CA SER A 97 -2.50 18.47 -4.50
C SER A 97 -1.17 17.75 -4.41
N ALA A 98 -0.50 17.75 -3.24
CA ALA A 98 0.74 17.01 -3.04
C ALA A 98 0.53 15.49 -3.14
N LEU A 99 -0.56 14.97 -2.58
CA LEU A 99 -0.93 13.56 -2.69
C LEU A 99 -1.27 13.17 -4.15
N ALA A 100 -1.96 14.03 -4.88
CA ALA A 100 -2.24 13.81 -6.30
C ALA A 100 -0.95 13.82 -7.13
N ALA A 101 -0.01 14.71 -6.84
CA ALA A 101 1.31 14.72 -7.47
C ALA A 101 2.11 13.45 -7.17
N GLU A 102 2.06 12.94 -5.94
CA GLU A 102 2.67 11.65 -5.57
C GLU A 102 2.09 10.48 -6.39
N ALA A 103 0.76 10.44 -6.55
CA ALA A 103 0.08 9.33 -7.23
C ALA A 103 0.40 9.21 -8.73
N ILE A 104 0.86 10.30 -9.37
CA ILE A 104 1.26 10.29 -10.79
C ILE A 104 2.75 10.05 -11.00
N LEU A 105 3.55 9.98 -9.93
CA LEU A 105 4.97 9.67 -10.08
C LEU A 105 5.17 8.28 -10.66
N THR A 106 6.03 8.21 -11.66
CA THR A 106 6.46 6.91 -12.20
C THR A 106 7.35 6.23 -11.17
N MET A 107 6.81 5.22 -10.49
CA MET A 107 7.61 4.41 -9.58
C MET A 107 8.58 3.55 -10.40
N PRO A 108 9.89 3.56 -10.07
CA PRO A 108 10.82 2.62 -10.70
C PRO A 108 10.38 1.19 -10.40
N LEU A 109 10.49 0.32 -11.41
CA LEU A 109 10.23 -1.11 -11.23
C LEU A 109 11.08 -1.62 -10.06
N ARG A 110 10.42 -2.12 -9.03
CA ARG A 110 11.13 -2.81 -7.95
C ARG A 110 11.65 -4.12 -8.50
N LYS A 111 12.94 -4.37 -8.27
CA LYS A 111 13.48 -5.70 -8.53
C LYS A 111 12.81 -6.66 -7.54
N SER A 112 12.09 -7.64 -8.04
CA SER A 112 11.66 -8.78 -7.25
C SER A 112 12.76 -9.83 -7.25
N VAL A 113 12.96 -10.45 -6.11
CA VAL A 113 13.85 -11.60 -5.96
C VAL A 113 13.01 -12.74 -5.43
N ASP A 114 12.97 -13.84 -6.15
CA ASP A 114 12.33 -15.05 -5.67
C ASP A 114 13.21 -15.65 -4.59
N VAL A 115 12.67 -15.77 -3.38
CA VAL A 115 13.36 -16.40 -2.25
C VAL A 115 12.75 -17.77 -2.05
N ILE A 116 13.59 -18.80 -2.22
CA ILE A 116 13.21 -20.18 -1.90
C ILE A 116 13.68 -20.45 -0.47
N SER A 117 12.74 -20.82 0.41
CA SER A 117 13.06 -21.25 1.76
C SER A 117 13.19 -22.77 1.80
N GLU A 118 14.33 -23.28 2.26
CA GLU A 118 14.56 -24.71 2.50
C GLU A 118 14.22 -25.12 3.94
N GLY A 119 13.56 -24.26 4.68
CA GLY A 119 13.22 -24.48 6.08
C GLY A 119 14.41 -24.29 7.03
N THR A 120 15.46 -23.56 6.61
CA THR A 120 16.59 -23.18 7.46
C THR A 120 16.39 -21.81 8.06
N CYS A 121 16.81 -21.64 9.31
CA CYS A 121 16.73 -20.38 10.05
C CYS A 121 18.04 -20.10 10.79
N LEU A 122 18.60 -18.90 10.61
CA LEU A 122 19.71 -18.39 11.41
C LEU A 122 19.20 -17.33 12.39
N ILE A 123 19.43 -17.55 13.69
CA ILE A 123 19.06 -16.60 14.76
C ILE A 123 20.36 -16.08 15.36
N ILE A 124 20.50 -14.75 15.49
CA ILE A 124 21.69 -14.11 16.03
C ILE A 124 21.34 -13.36 17.31
N GLY A 125 22.07 -13.59 18.40
CA GLY A 125 21.90 -12.87 19.65
C GLY A 125 22.26 -13.67 20.89
N GLY A 126 21.78 -13.20 22.04
CA GLY A 126 21.99 -13.80 23.34
C GLY A 126 20.86 -14.72 23.81
N THR A 127 20.42 -14.58 25.05
CA THR A 127 19.40 -15.46 25.69
C THR A 127 18.09 -15.50 24.89
N ALA A 128 17.60 -14.37 24.39
CA ALA A 128 16.38 -14.31 23.61
C ALA A 128 16.47 -15.11 22.28
N ALA A 129 17.67 -15.22 21.69
CA ALA A 129 17.89 -16.04 20.51
C ALA A 129 17.76 -17.55 20.83
N ILE A 130 18.18 -17.97 22.02
CA ILE A 130 18.04 -19.35 22.50
C ILE A 130 16.56 -19.67 22.74
N ASP A 131 15.81 -18.75 23.35
CA ASP A 131 14.37 -18.92 23.59
C ASP A 131 13.61 -19.07 22.26
N ALA A 132 13.87 -18.19 21.31
CA ALA A 132 13.29 -18.27 19.97
C ALA A 132 13.67 -19.56 19.22
N ALA A 133 14.91 -20.01 19.36
CA ALA A 133 15.35 -21.27 18.77
C ALA A 133 14.63 -22.48 19.35
N ASN A 134 14.38 -22.52 20.64
CA ASN A 134 13.61 -23.57 21.29
C ASN A 134 12.15 -23.64 20.77
N GLU A 135 11.55 -22.51 20.45
CA GLU A 135 10.20 -22.47 19.90
C GLU A 135 10.14 -22.92 18.43
N LEU A 136 11.20 -22.67 17.67
CA LEU A 136 11.20 -22.89 16.21
C LEU A 136 11.85 -24.21 15.79
N CYS A 137 12.69 -24.84 16.63
CA CYS A 137 13.49 -26.00 16.25
C CYS A 137 12.70 -27.26 15.86
N ASP A 138 11.43 -27.35 16.25
CA ASP A 138 10.55 -28.45 15.84
C ASP A 138 9.94 -28.23 14.44
N LEU A 139 10.02 -27.00 13.89
CA LEU A 139 9.46 -26.61 12.59
C LEU A 139 10.54 -26.30 11.55
N LEU A 140 11.71 -25.81 11.99
CA LEU A 140 12.79 -25.34 11.13
C LEU A 140 14.14 -25.96 11.55
N ALA A 141 15.05 -26.08 10.60
CA ALA A 141 16.46 -26.36 10.88
C ALA A 141 17.14 -25.08 11.39
N VAL A 142 17.17 -24.92 12.71
CA VAL A 142 17.64 -23.69 13.35
C VAL A 142 19.13 -23.77 13.64
N THR A 143 19.85 -22.70 13.30
CA THR A 143 21.23 -22.43 13.75
C THR A 143 21.24 -21.12 14.54
N VAL A 144 21.80 -21.14 15.74
CA VAL A 144 21.96 -19.94 16.57
C VAL A 144 23.42 -19.50 16.54
N LEU A 145 23.64 -18.22 16.22
CA LEU A 145 24.92 -17.54 16.38
C LEU A 145 24.87 -16.71 17.68
N LEU A 146 25.59 -17.19 18.72
CA LEU A 146 25.66 -16.52 20.01
C LEU A 146 26.74 -15.45 20.03
N ASP A 147 26.44 -14.33 20.64
CA ASP A 147 27.37 -13.23 20.93
C ASP A 147 28.15 -13.42 22.24
N ASP A 148 27.70 -14.32 23.14
CA ASP A 148 28.36 -14.68 24.39
C ASP A 148 28.52 -16.22 24.50
N PRO A 149 29.77 -16.72 24.57
CA PRO A 149 30.06 -18.17 24.69
C PRO A 149 29.54 -18.77 26.02
N ASN A 150 29.30 -17.98 27.05
CA ASN A 150 28.79 -18.46 28.33
C ASN A 150 27.31 -18.83 28.27
N LEU A 151 26.59 -18.41 27.22
CA LEU A 151 25.20 -18.72 27.00
C LEU A 151 24.97 -20.07 26.28
N LEU A 152 26.05 -20.77 25.92
CA LEU A 152 25.92 -22.02 25.16
C LEU A 152 25.13 -23.09 25.95
N PRO A 153 23.95 -23.52 25.49
CA PRO A 153 23.11 -24.48 26.21
C PRO A 153 23.71 -25.87 26.16
N PHE A 154 23.63 -26.61 27.28
CA PHE A 154 24.13 -27.98 27.40
C PHE A 154 23.29 -28.99 26.66
N ASP A 155 21.97 -28.83 26.70
CA ASP A 155 21.03 -29.71 26.01
C ASP A 155 20.23 -28.86 25.01
N ARG A 156 20.47 -29.11 23.71
CA ARG A 156 19.86 -28.32 22.62
C ARG A 156 19.43 -29.20 21.47
N LYS A 157 18.31 -28.82 20.87
CA LYS A 157 17.74 -29.45 19.68
C LYS A 157 18.12 -28.73 18.37
N PHE A 158 18.99 -27.72 18.42
CA PHE A 158 19.40 -26.87 17.30
C PHE A 158 20.91 -26.67 17.31
N ASP A 159 21.47 -26.28 16.18
CA ASP A 159 22.87 -25.97 16.05
C ASP A 159 23.21 -24.63 16.71
N CYS A 160 24.32 -24.58 17.41
CA CYS A 160 24.83 -23.38 18.06
C CYS A 160 26.29 -23.12 17.63
N VAL A 161 26.54 -21.89 17.21
CA VAL A 161 27.89 -21.39 16.89
C VAL A 161 28.13 -20.14 17.73
N VAL A 162 29.37 -20.01 18.24
CA VAL A 162 29.77 -18.82 18.98
C VAL A 162 30.54 -17.91 18.03
N GLY A 163 30.11 -16.66 17.89
CA GLY A 163 30.81 -15.64 17.15
C GLY A 163 32.13 -15.28 17.86
N ALA A 164 33.19 -15.04 17.09
CA ALA A 164 34.48 -14.57 17.58
C ALA A 164 34.49 -13.04 17.65
#